data_37991a0274a3e1e7198a3e1731b8c5be
#
_entry.id   37991a0274a3e1e7198a3e1731b8c5be
#
_cell.length_a   1.000
_cell.length_b   1.000
_cell.length_c   1.000
_cell.angle_alpha   90.00
_cell.angle_beta   90.00
_cell.angle_gamma   90.00
#
_symmetry.space_group_name_H-M   'P 1'
#
loop_
_entity.id
_entity.type
_entity.pdbx_description
1 polymer ?
#
loop_
_entity_poly.entity_id
_entity_poly.type
_entity_poly.pdbx_seq_one_letter_code
_entity_poly.pdbx_strand_id
1 'polypeptide(L)'
;MPTHFAVIDAGSNAIRLQVAAVDQPGSYRIVEQERRAVRLGHKVFETGKLDKASSNAALAAFRKFKMMADRRGCKAVRAIATSAMREASDAGAFIEQASEFGISLEVLPEEEEARLISLGIVSGLKFDLSMGLFMDIGGGSVEIAVGNRTRMHCLLSVPLGAVRLTERYLKKDPPSEREIAALQRHSRRLLGPISKRIAREKFAMAFGSGGTVTTLADADARLTGDSHEESLYVLRRARLRSLFDLLRSQPLHEHAEAIVGDIKRADILVAGATVLLSMMNQFELDYLFVSRRGLRDGLMVDLLARSYPGYGGAWTEEVTRTQSLEEIGEKYNYDAAHCQQVSRIALKLFDQLKHLHKLPNRFESLLHASAMLHDIGLYIGYPKHHKHTYYLIKSSLSGSFDHAELDLIANIARYHRKARPSLRHVGFCQLSPFQQDIVRKLSAILRVADALDYHHQSKIRDLTCKLQSKKKLAIHLTGRGDLTREIDYALEKADLMNKVYGIETIID
;
A
#
# COMPACT_ATOMS: atom_id res chain seq x y z
N MET A 1 -2.88 31.98 -5.53
CA MET A 1 -1.67 31.56 -4.78
C MET A 1 -1.57 30.04 -4.86
N PRO A 2 -0.37 29.46 -4.96
CA PRO A 2 -0.22 28.01 -4.97
C PRO A 2 -0.74 27.38 -3.68
N THR A 3 -1.35 26.21 -3.80
CA THR A 3 -1.75 25.41 -2.65
C THR A 3 -0.59 24.51 -2.23
N HIS A 4 -0.24 24.49 -0.95
CA HIS A 4 0.88 23.69 -0.44
C HIS A 4 0.39 22.38 0.19
N PHE A 5 1.19 21.34 0.01
CA PHE A 5 1.01 20.01 0.60
C PHE A 5 2.33 19.52 1.18
N ALA A 6 2.28 18.77 2.26
CA ALA A 6 3.49 18.22 2.88
C ALA A 6 3.37 16.72 3.07
N VAL A 7 4.49 16.02 2.89
CA VAL A 7 4.64 14.61 3.24
C VAL A 7 5.84 14.43 4.16
N ILE A 8 5.69 13.54 5.14
CA ILE A 8 6.73 13.17 6.10
C ILE A 8 6.93 11.66 6.02
N ASP A 9 8.16 11.24 5.76
CA ASP A 9 8.59 9.85 5.70
C ASP A 9 9.50 9.55 6.89
N ALA A 10 9.03 8.75 7.85
CA ALA A 10 9.78 8.28 8.99
C ALA A 10 10.38 6.90 8.73
N GLY A 11 11.48 6.87 7.98
CA GLY A 11 12.24 5.67 7.72
C GLY A 11 13.16 5.25 8.85
N SER A 12 13.67 4.00 8.81
CA SER A 12 14.54 3.43 9.85
C SER A 12 15.87 4.19 10.04
N ASN A 13 16.40 4.87 9.02
CA ASN A 13 17.67 5.62 9.11
C ASN A 13 17.46 7.14 9.29
N ALA A 14 16.45 7.71 8.65
CA ALA A 14 16.22 9.16 8.67
C ALA A 14 14.73 9.48 8.51
N ILE A 15 14.31 10.60 9.09
CA ILE A 15 13.01 11.22 8.83
C ILE A 15 13.18 12.34 7.81
N ARG A 16 12.26 12.45 6.89
CA ARG A 16 12.32 13.41 5.79
C ARG A 16 11.01 14.12 5.61
N LEU A 17 11.07 15.43 5.40
CA LEU A 17 9.96 16.29 4.99
C LEU A 17 10.13 16.64 3.51
N GLN A 18 9.02 16.70 2.79
CA GLN A 18 8.93 17.30 1.47
C GLN A 18 7.66 18.15 1.40
N VAL A 19 7.81 19.42 1.01
CA VAL A 19 6.69 20.34 0.79
C VAL A 19 6.61 20.64 -0.70
N ALA A 20 5.41 20.47 -1.25
CA ALA A 20 5.11 20.76 -2.64
C ALA A 20 4.13 21.94 -2.77
N ALA A 21 4.33 22.76 -3.81
CA ALA A 21 3.39 23.78 -4.26
C ALA A 21 2.69 23.28 -5.52
N VAL A 22 1.38 23.39 -5.54
CA VAL A 22 0.50 23.07 -6.67
C VAL A 22 -0.08 24.38 -7.20
N ASP A 23 0.31 24.77 -8.39
CA ASP A 23 -0.20 25.95 -9.09
C ASP A 23 -1.47 25.60 -9.88
N GLN A 24 -1.50 24.40 -10.47
CA GLN A 24 -2.65 23.83 -11.19
C GLN A 24 -2.69 22.31 -11.05
N PRO A 25 -3.87 21.67 -11.11
CA PRO A 25 -3.98 20.21 -11.05
C PRO A 25 -3.15 19.53 -12.15
N GLY A 26 -2.47 18.44 -11.80
CA GLY A 26 -1.63 17.67 -12.74
C GLY A 26 -0.13 17.95 -12.64
N SER A 27 0.28 19.04 -12.01
CA SER A 27 1.69 19.35 -11.79
C SER A 27 1.97 19.92 -10.39
N TYR A 28 3.12 19.61 -9.86
CA TYR A 28 3.61 20.19 -8.60
C TYR A 28 5.11 20.45 -8.69
N ARG A 29 5.58 21.38 -7.90
CA ARG A 29 7.01 21.64 -7.71
C ARG A 29 7.36 21.53 -6.23
N ILE A 30 8.52 20.94 -5.94
CA ILE A 30 9.04 20.86 -4.58
C ILE A 30 9.58 22.24 -4.19
N VAL A 31 9.11 22.77 -3.08
CA VAL A 31 9.49 24.10 -2.57
C VAL A 31 10.33 24.06 -1.31
N GLU A 32 10.29 22.93 -0.60
CA GLU A 32 11.09 22.74 0.61
C GLU A 32 11.33 21.25 0.87
N GLN A 33 12.54 20.91 1.29
CA GLN A 33 12.91 19.57 1.73
C GLN A 33 13.81 19.67 2.96
N GLU A 34 13.61 18.73 3.89
CA GLU A 34 14.46 18.61 5.07
C GLU A 34 14.69 17.12 5.37
N ARG A 35 15.91 16.78 5.85
CA ARG A 35 16.27 15.42 6.28
C ARG A 35 16.92 15.46 7.65
N ARG A 36 16.48 14.57 8.55
CA ARG A 36 17.07 14.35 9.87
C ARG A 36 17.47 12.89 10.02
N ALA A 37 18.75 12.63 10.19
CA ALA A 37 19.28 11.30 10.47
C ALA A 37 19.06 10.99 11.96
N VAL A 38 17.98 10.26 12.27
CA VAL A 38 17.54 9.93 13.63
C VAL A 38 17.77 8.47 13.99
N ARG A 39 17.98 7.60 12.99
CA ARG A 39 18.25 6.16 13.14
C ARG A 39 17.21 5.42 13.99
N LEU A 40 15.90 5.64 13.71
CA LEU A 40 14.81 4.95 14.41
C LEU A 40 14.94 3.42 14.39
N GLY A 41 15.58 2.86 13.35
CA GLY A 41 15.86 1.43 13.26
C GLY A 41 17.00 0.93 14.16
N HIS A 42 17.76 1.84 14.80
CA HIS A 42 18.87 1.43 15.67
C HIS A 42 18.36 0.53 16.81
N LYS A 43 18.95 -0.65 16.92
CA LYS A 43 18.59 -1.72 17.86
C LYS A 43 17.16 -2.28 17.75
N VAL A 44 16.22 -1.64 17.05
CA VAL A 44 14.84 -2.14 16.92
C VAL A 44 14.83 -3.56 16.37
N PHE A 45 15.64 -3.85 15.37
CA PHE A 45 15.69 -5.15 14.72
C PHE A 45 16.34 -6.27 15.55
N GLU A 46 16.96 -5.93 16.69
CA GLU A 46 17.51 -6.87 17.65
C GLU A 46 16.63 -6.98 18.90
N THR A 47 16.11 -5.84 19.39
CA THR A 47 15.44 -5.76 20.71
C THR A 47 13.92 -5.73 20.64
N GLY A 48 13.36 -5.40 19.45
CA GLY A 48 11.93 -5.16 19.27
C GLY A 48 11.43 -3.87 19.93
N LYS A 49 12.32 -2.94 20.32
CA LYS A 49 11.98 -1.67 20.98
C LYS A 49 12.74 -0.49 20.40
N LEU A 50 12.11 0.67 20.43
CA LEU A 50 12.72 1.93 20.00
C LEU A 50 13.81 2.37 21.01
N ASP A 51 14.96 2.80 20.48
CA ASP A 51 15.98 3.44 21.31
C ASP A 51 15.54 4.83 21.75
N LYS A 52 15.71 5.15 23.04
CA LYS A 52 15.23 6.39 23.64
C LYS A 52 15.85 7.65 23.00
N ALA A 53 17.14 7.60 22.66
CA ALA A 53 17.82 8.74 22.02
C ALA A 53 17.31 8.97 20.61
N SER A 54 17.13 7.90 19.82
CA SER A 54 16.57 7.91 18.48
C SER A 54 15.12 8.41 18.49
N SER A 55 14.30 7.95 19.45
CA SER A 55 12.90 8.38 19.62
C SER A 55 12.82 9.88 19.93
N ASN A 56 13.61 10.39 20.88
CA ASN A 56 13.63 11.82 21.21
C ASN A 56 14.07 12.67 20.00
N ALA A 57 15.09 12.24 19.27
CA ALA A 57 15.54 12.92 18.05
C ALA A 57 14.44 12.93 16.96
N ALA A 58 13.70 11.84 16.85
CA ALA A 58 12.58 11.73 15.90
C ALA A 58 11.43 12.66 16.28
N LEU A 59 11.01 12.71 17.54
CA LEU A 59 9.96 13.63 18.02
C LEU A 59 10.37 15.10 17.83
N ALA A 60 11.63 15.45 18.07
CA ALA A 60 12.15 16.77 17.79
C ALA A 60 12.11 17.11 16.28
N ALA A 61 12.39 16.13 15.42
CA ALA A 61 12.27 16.29 13.96
C ALA A 61 10.80 16.49 13.55
N PHE A 62 9.86 15.73 14.07
CA PHE A 62 8.42 15.90 13.80
C PHE A 62 7.91 17.28 14.21
N ARG A 63 8.26 17.74 15.40
CA ARG A 63 7.90 19.10 15.86
C ARG A 63 8.41 20.17 14.89
N LYS A 64 9.68 20.06 14.46
CA LYS A 64 10.25 20.98 13.46
C LYS A 64 9.50 20.91 12.13
N PHE A 65 9.22 19.70 11.63
CA PHE A 65 8.57 19.50 10.35
C PHE A 65 7.11 19.99 10.35
N LYS A 66 6.41 19.83 11.48
CA LYS A 66 5.07 20.43 11.65
C LYS A 66 5.13 21.95 11.56
N MET A 67 6.05 22.57 12.27
CA MET A 67 6.24 24.03 12.19
C MET A 67 6.57 24.52 10.77
N MET A 68 7.37 23.76 10.01
CA MET A 68 7.68 24.09 8.62
C MET A 68 6.44 23.98 7.72
N ALA A 69 5.66 22.92 7.86
CA ALA A 69 4.41 22.73 7.12
C ALA A 69 3.37 23.81 7.44
N ASP A 70 3.23 24.19 8.73
CA ASP A 70 2.31 25.24 9.18
C ASP A 70 2.72 26.62 8.64
N ARG A 71 4.02 26.94 8.68
CA ARG A 71 4.56 28.20 8.13
C ARG A 71 4.27 28.35 6.64
N ARG A 72 4.25 27.21 5.90
CA ARG A 72 3.89 27.20 4.47
C ARG A 72 2.38 27.20 4.22
N GLY A 73 1.56 27.11 5.28
CA GLY A 73 0.10 27.01 5.13
C GLY A 73 -0.32 25.76 4.37
N CYS A 74 0.31 24.61 4.65
CA CYS A 74 -0.01 23.37 3.95
C CYS A 74 -1.47 22.97 4.20
N LYS A 75 -2.22 22.75 3.10
CA LYS A 75 -3.64 22.31 3.12
C LYS A 75 -3.78 20.92 3.75
N ALA A 76 -2.79 20.05 3.51
CA ALA A 76 -2.73 18.72 4.11
C ALA A 76 -1.28 18.30 4.37
N VAL A 77 -1.11 17.54 5.45
CA VAL A 77 0.16 16.90 5.81
C VAL A 77 -0.12 15.40 5.97
N ARG A 78 0.61 14.55 5.23
CA ARG A 78 0.57 13.11 5.40
C ARG A 78 1.91 12.62 5.95
N ALA A 79 1.89 12.01 7.13
CA ALA A 79 3.07 11.48 7.78
C ALA A 79 2.96 9.96 7.87
N ILE A 80 4.02 9.27 7.42
CA ILE A 80 4.09 7.80 7.43
C ILE A 80 5.33 7.30 8.15
N ALA A 81 5.26 6.08 8.63
CA ALA A 81 6.39 5.34 9.18
C ALA A 81 6.44 3.92 8.58
N THR A 82 7.63 3.34 8.53
CA THR A 82 7.88 2.08 7.83
C THR A 82 8.44 1.00 8.77
N SER A 83 9.33 0.14 8.33
CA SER A 83 9.76 -1.11 8.98
C SER A 83 10.14 -1.00 10.45
N ALA A 84 10.85 0.06 10.87
CA ALA A 84 11.21 0.22 12.30
C ALA A 84 9.97 0.34 13.19
N MET A 85 8.97 1.10 12.76
CA MET A 85 7.71 1.29 13.52
C MET A 85 6.80 0.07 13.42
N ARG A 86 6.83 -0.70 12.33
CA ARG A 86 6.10 -1.97 12.22
C ARG A 86 6.59 -3.01 13.22
N GLU A 87 7.89 -3.04 13.51
CA GLU A 87 8.52 -4.05 14.36
C GLU A 87 8.67 -3.64 15.83
N ALA A 88 8.58 -2.35 16.15
CA ALA A 88 8.71 -1.87 17.51
C ALA A 88 7.44 -2.14 18.33
N SER A 89 7.58 -2.88 19.44
CA SER A 89 6.48 -3.20 20.36
C SER A 89 5.94 -1.97 21.10
N ASP A 90 6.73 -0.90 21.19
CA ASP A 90 6.41 0.38 21.83
C ASP A 90 6.04 1.49 20.81
N ALA A 91 5.79 1.12 19.55
CA ALA A 91 5.40 2.04 18.49
C ALA A 91 4.14 2.86 18.85
N GLY A 92 3.15 2.25 19.52
CA GLY A 92 1.91 2.93 19.91
C GLY A 92 2.17 4.17 20.77
N ALA A 93 2.99 4.03 21.80
CA ALA A 93 3.33 5.15 22.70
C ALA A 93 4.10 6.27 21.95
N PHE A 94 4.95 5.90 20.99
CA PHE A 94 5.65 6.88 20.16
C PHE A 94 4.69 7.63 19.21
N ILE A 95 3.71 6.94 18.62
CA ILE A 95 2.68 7.54 17.76
C ILE A 95 1.81 8.53 18.54
N GLU A 96 1.43 8.17 19.78
CA GLU A 96 0.70 9.08 20.68
C GLU A 96 1.49 10.35 20.93
N GLN A 97 2.78 10.24 21.28
CA GLN A 97 3.65 11.41 21.49
C GLN A 97 3.80 12.26 20.22
N ALA A 98 3.86 11.65 19.03
CA ALA A 98 3.88 12.39 17.76
C ALA A 98 2.57 13.16 17.53
N SER A 99 1.43 12.58 17.94
CA SER A 99 0.11 13.20 17.81
C SER A 99 -0.06 14.46 18.67
N GLU A 100 0.63 14.57 19.81
CA GLU A 100 0.67 15.77 20.64
C GLU A 100 1.21 17.00 19.92
N PHE A 101 2.03 16.79 18.89
CA PHE A 101 2.55 17.85 18.02
C PHE A 101 1.70 18.08 16.76
N GLY A 102 0.53 17.43 16.67
CA GLY A 102 -0.36 17.52 15.50
C GLY A 102 0.13 16.72 14.29
N ILE A 103 0.98 15.69 14.51
CA ILE A 103 1.40 14.73 13.49
C ILE A 103 0.63 13.42 13.65
N SER A 104 -0.31 13.15 12.74
CA SER A 104 -0.95 11.85 12.64
C SER A 104 -0.04 10.90 11.86
N LEU A 105 0.68 10.03 12.56
CA LEU A 105 1.66 9.11 11.98
C LEU A 105 0.99 7.78 11.60
N GLU A 106 0.96 7.50 10.30
CA GLU A 106 0.43 6.24 9.73
C GLU A 106 1.57 5.23 9.58
N VAL A 107 1.43 4.03 10.14
CA VAL A 107 2.40 2.94 9.90
C VAL A 107 1.97 2.19 8.64
N LEU A 108 2.76 2.29 7.58
CA LEU A 108 2.43 1.67 6.29
C LEU A 108 2.58 0.16 6.33
N PRO A 109 1.61 -0.60 5.78
CA PRO A 109 1.81 -1.99 5.41
C PRO A 109 2.94 -2.15 4.37
N GLU A 110 3.55 -3.34 4.31
CA GLU A 110 4.70 -3.60 3.43
C GLU A 110 4.37 -3.43 1.94
N GLU A 111 3.23 -3.95 1.50
CA GLU A 111 2.80 -3.84 0.10
C GLU A 111 2.47 -2.38 -0.28
N GLU A 112 1.88 -1.62 0.65
CA GLU A 112 1.59 -0.20 0.42
C GLU A 112 2.88 0.62 0.30
N GLU A 113 3.91 0.31 1.09
CA GLU A 113 5.23 0.92 0.95
C GLU A 113 5.82 0.63 -0.44
N ALA A 114 5.79 -0.63 -0.90
CA ALA A 114 6.25 -1.02 -2.23
C ALA A 114 5.44 -0.36 -3.37
N ARG A 115 4.11 -0.22 -3.20
CA ARG A 115 3.23 0.47 -4.14
C ARG A 115 3.60 1.95 -4.27
N LEU A 116 3.74 2.64 -3.15
CA LEU A 116 4.07 4.08 -3.14
C LEU A 116 5.46 4.33 -3.73
N ILE A 117 6.44 3.48 -3.46
CA ILE A 117 7.77 3.55 -4.08
C ILE A 117 7.66 3.47 -5.60
N SER A 118 6.96 2.48 -6.10
CA SER A 118 6.76 2.27 -7.54
C SER A 118 6.05 3.46 -8.17
N LEU A 119 5.00 3.98 -7.52
CA LEU A 119 4.29 5.19 -7.95
C LEU A 119 5.24 6.38 -8.05
N GLY A 120 6.12 6.56 -7.06
CA GLY A 120 7.12 7.63 -7.07
C GLY A 120 8.07 7.51 -8.26
N ILE A 121 8.61 6.31 -8.52
CA ILE A 121 9.52 6.07 -9.64
C ILE A 121 8.81 6.34 -10.97
N VAL A 122 7.65 5.71 -11.17
CA VAL A 122 6.87 5.81 -12.41
C VAL A 122 6.42 7.24 -12.69
N SER A 123 6.06 8.02 -11.67
CA SER A 123 5.66 9.42 -11.83
C SER A 123 6.76 10.31 -12.41
N GLY A 124 8.02 9.88 -12.31
CA GLY A 124 9.18 10.58 -12.87
C GLY A 124 9.57 10.16 -14.28
N LEU A 125 9.02 9.07 -14.81
CA LEU A 125 9.35 8.60 -16.15
C LEU A 125 8.66 9.46 -17.22
N LYS A 126 9.44 9.88 -18.22
CA LYS A 126 8.95 10.66 -19.38
C LYS A 126 8.50 9.79 -20.56
N PHE A 127 8.46 8.47 -20.37
CA PHE A 127 8.10 7.48 -21.39
C PHE A 127 7.16 6.43 -20.80
N ASP A 128 6.44 5.73 -21.67
CA ASP A 128 5.59 4.63 -21.24
C ASP A 128 6.41 3.38 -20.99
N LEU A 129 6.17 2.78 -19.82
CA LEU A 129 6.83 1.56 -19.38
C LEU A 129 5.87 0.39 -19.53
N SER A 130 6.21 -0.56 -20.41
CA SER A 130 5.40 -1.77 -20.61
C SER A 130 5.33 -2.63 -19.34
N MET A 131 6.49 -2.90 -18.73
CA MET A 131 6.64 -3.62 -17.46
C MET A 131 8.00 -3.30 -16.86
N GLY A 132 8.03 -2.91 -15.58
CA GLY A 132 9.25 -2.60 -14.83
C GLY A 132 9.41 -3.45 -13.58
N LEU A 133 10.66 -3.74 -13.22
CA LEU A 133 11.04 -4.21 -11.89
C LEU A 133 11.51 -2.99 -11.08
N PHE A 134 10.91 -2.77 -9.92
CA PHE A 134 11.24 -1.67 -9.01
C PHE A 134 11.83 -2.23 -7.73
N MET A 135 12.93 -1.66 -7.26
CA MET A 135 13.65 -2.09 -6.06
C MET A 135 14.02 -0.87 -5.23
N ASP A 136 13.71 -0.88 -3.94
CA ASP A 136 14.14 0.15 -2.98
C ASP A 136 14.87 -0.50 -1.82
N ILE A 137 16.08 -0.01 -1.51
CA ILE A 137 16.85 -0.50 -0.36
C ILE A 137 16.76 0.52 0.76
N GLY A 138 15.86 0.24 1.69
CA GLY A 138 15.66 1.01 2.91
C GLY A 138 16.63 0.64 4.03
N GLY A 139 16.39 1.20 5.24
CA GLY A 139 17.18 0.87 6.42
C GLY A 139 16.82 -0.49 7.04
N GLY A 140 15.55 -0.84 7.10
CA GLY A 140 15.08 -2.08 7.73
C GLY A 140 14.64 -3.16 6.74
N SER A 141 14.15 -2.77 5.58
CA SER A 141 13.61 -3.66 4.54
C SER A 141 14.11 -3.30 3.14
N VAL A 142 13.79 -4.17 2.20
CA VAL A 142 13.91 -3.96 0.76
C VAL A 142 12.54 -4.19 0.16
N GLU A 143 12.05 -3.21 -0.55
CA GLU A 143 10.79 -3.30 -1.29
C GLU A 143 11.06 -3.66 -2.73
N ILE A 144 10.26 -4.59 -3.26
CA ILE A 144 10.37 -5.10 -4.63
C ILE A 144 8.97 -5.10 -5.25
N ALA A 145 8.85 -4.50 -6.42
CA ALA A 145 7.60 -4.51 -7.15
C ALA A 145 7.83 -4.79 -8.63
N VAL A 146 6.85 -5.43 -9.28
CA VAL A 146 6.82 -5.61 -10.73
C VAL A 146 5.50 -5.07 -11.26
N GLY A 147 5.55 -4.23 -12.29
CA GLY A 147 4.36 -3.64 -12.87
C GLY A 147 4.66 -2.51 -13.84
N ASN A 148 3.61 -1.74 -14.15
CA ASN A 148 3.68 -0.56 -15.02
C ASN A 148 2.85 0.61 -14.47
N ARG A 149 2.54 1.62 -15.28
CA ARG A 149 1.72 2.79 -14.85
C ARG A 149 0.30 2.43 -14.45
N THR A 150 -0.24 1.32 -14.95
CA THR A 150 -1.65 0.97 -14.80
C THR A 150 -1.88 -0.20 -13.85
N ARG A 151 -0.87 -1.09 -13.69
CA ARG A 151 -1.03 -2.31 -12.88
C ARG A 151 0.27 -2.74 -12.21
N MET A 152 0.18 -3.14 -10.93
CA MET A 152 1.21 -3.88 -10.20
C MET A 152 0.85 -5.36 -10.14
N HIS A 153 1.76 -6.21 -10.59
CA HIS A 153 1.62 -7.66 -10.60
C HIS A 153 2.20 -8.30 -9.34
N CYS A 154 3.17 -7.64 -8.73
CA CYS A 154 3.87 -8.15 -7.57
C CYS A 154 4.29 -7.00 -6.67
N LEU A 155 3.97 -7.10 -5.38
CA LEU A 155 4.41 -6.19 -4.32
C LEU A 155 4.99 -7.05 -3.20
N LEU A 156 6.24 -6.82 -2.81
CA LEU A 156 6.96 -7.61 -1.81
C LEU A 156 7.82 -6.71 -0.94
N SER A 157 7.97 -7.09 0.31
CA SER A 157 8.99 -6.56 1.22
C SER A 157 9.83 -7.70 1.80
N VAL A 158 11.11 -7.43 1.99
CA VAL A 158 12.07 -8.42 2.51
C VAL A 158 12.91 -7.76 3.60
N PRO A 159 13.17 -8.40 4.74
CA PRO A 159 13.94 -7.83 5.85
C PRO A 159 15.46 -7.81 5.54
N LEU A 160 15.83 -7.13 4.45
CA LEU A 160 17.19 -6.99 3.94
C LEU A 160 17.67 -5.52 3.94
N GLY A 161 17.13 -4.68 4.82
CA GLY A 161 17.54 -3.28 4.91
C GLY A 161 18.98 -3.09 5.39
N ALA A 162 19.61 -2.02 4.89
CA ALA A 162 21.03 -1.78 5.10
C ALA A 162 21.42 -1.57 6.57
N VAL A 163 20.60 -0.87 7.38
CA VAL A 163 20.84 -0.67 8.83
C VAL A 163 20.75 -2.02 9.55
N ARG A 164 19.64 -2.76 9.32
CA ARG A 164 19.41 -4.09 9.92
C ARG A 164 20.59 -5.02 9.69
N LEU A 165 21.10 -5.08 8.48
CA LEU A 165 22.12 -6.04 8.10
C LEU A 165 23.52 -5.60 8.57
N THR A 166 23.80 -4.31 8.60
CA THR A 166 25.02 -3.78 9.19
C THR A 166 25.10 -4.15 10.67
N GLU A 167 24.05 -3.84 11.43
CA GLU A 167 23.99 -4.14 12.86
C GLU A 167 24.09 -5.64 13.15
N ARG A 168 23.51 -6.48 12.31
CA ARG A 168 23.49 -7.92 12.53
C ARG A 168 24.81 -8.62 12.13
N TYR A 169 25.43 -8.22 11.04
CA TYR A 169 26.52 -8.98 10.41
C TYR A 169 27.87 -8.29 10.39
N LEU A 170 27.93 -6.95 10.34
CA LEU A 170 29.18 -6.21 10.18
C LEU A 170 29.59 -5.56 11.51
N LYS A 171 30.45 -6.23 12.25
CA LYS A 171 30.92 -5.76 13.58
C LYS A 171 32.37 -5.20 13.53
N LYS A 172 33.11 -5.48 12.44
CA LYS A 172 34.48 -5.01 12.23
C LYS A 172 34.54 -3.89 11.20
N ASP A 173 35.53 -3.04 11.29
CA ASP A 173 35.83 -1.98 10.33
C ASP A 173 37.36 -2.05 9.97
N PRO A 174 37.70 -2.43 8.74
CA PRO A 174 36.81 -2.93 7.66
C PRO A 174 36.21 -4.31 7.99
N PRO A 175 35.08 -4.66 7.38
CA PRO A 175 34.38 -5.92 7.63
C PRO A 175 35.21 -7.11 7.13
N SER A 176 35.27 -8.19 7.92
CA SER A 176 36.00 -9.41 7.57
C SER A 176 35.30 -10.18 6.46
N GLU A 177 36.06 -10.99 5.69
CA GLU A 177 35.53 -11.90 4.66
C GLU A 177 34.44 -12.84 5.20
N ARG A 178 34.57 -13.29 6.46
CA ARG A 178 33.59 -14.16 7.12
C ARG A 178 32.25 -13.45 7.33
N GLU A 179 32.26 -12.18 7.73
CA GLU A 179 31.08 -11.36 7.92
C GLU A 179 30.38 -11.09 6.60
N ILE A 180 31.12 -10.70 5.56
CA ILE A 180 30.62 -10.51 4.20
C ILE A 180 30.01 -11.81 3.67
N ALA A 181 30.67 -12.93 3.79
CA ALA A 181 30.15 -14.22 3.34
C ALA A 181 28.87 -14.63 4.09
N ALA A 182 28.76 -14.34 5.39
CA ALA A 182 27.56 -14.60 6.17
C ALA A 182 26.38 -13.76 5.69
N LEU A 183 26.59 -12.47 5.45
CA LEU A 183 25.59 -11.54 4.93
C LEU A 183 25.15 -11.94 3.52
N GLN A 184 26.07 -12.30 2.63
CA GLN A 184 25.74 -12.79 1.28
C GLN A 184 24.92 -14.08 1.29
N ARG A 185 25.24 -15.04 2.17
CA ARG A 185 24.45 -16.27 2.32
C ARG A 185 23.03 -15.96 2.81
N HIS A 186 22.89 -15.06 3.78
CA HIS A 186 21.59 -14.63 4.29
C HIS A 186 20.75 -13.97 3.20
N SER A 187 21.32 -13.02 2.46
CA SER A 187 20.64 -12.33 1.35
C SER A 187 20.20 -13.32 0.27
N ARG A 188 21.06 -14.22 -0.17
CA ARG A 188 20.72 -15.25 -1.15
C ARG A 188 19.57 -16.16 -0.70
N ARG A 189 19.56 -16.54 0.56
CA ARG A 189 18.52 -17.40 1.13
C ARG A 189 17.14 -16.73 1.07
N LEU A 190 17.04 -15.44 1.41
CA LEU A 190 15.79 -14.70 1.41
C LEU A 190 15.32 -14.32 0.00
N LEU A 191 16.25 -14.00 -0.89
CA LEU A 191 15.93 -13.62 -2.27
C LEU A 191 15.61 -14.82 -3.18
N GLY A 192 16.06 -16.03 -2.86
CA GLY A 192 15.88 -17.20 -3.71
C GLY A 192 14.42 -17.54 -4.05
N PRO A 193 13.49 -17.59 -3.09
CA PRO A 193 12.06 -17.77 -3.39
C PRO A 193 11.48 -16.63 -4.23
N ILE A 194 11.96 -15.41 -4.01
CA ILE A 194 11.50 -14.19 -4.68
C ILE A 194 11.96 -14.18 -6.13
N SER A 195 13.21 -14.56 -6.40
CA SER A 195 13.73 -14.62 -7.78
C SER A 195 12.90 -15.55 -8.66
N LYS A 196 12.46 -16.69 -8.12
CA LYS A 196 11.57 -17.62 -8.82
C LYS A 196 10.20 -17.00 -9.14
N ARG A 197 9.69 -16.13 -8.28
CA ARG A 197 8.43 -15.41 -8.51
C ARG A 197 8.63 -14.32 -9.57
N ILE A 198 9.68 -13.50 -9.43
CA ILE A 198 10.01 -12.42 -10.37
C ILE A 198 10.35 -12.96 -11.77
N ALA A 199 11.03 -14.10 -11.88
CA ALA A 199 11.35 -14.72 -13.16
C ALA A 199 10.11 -15.11 -14.00
N ARG A 200 8.93 -15.20 -13.38
CA ARG A 200 7.67 -15.42 -14.09
C ARG A 200 7.11 -14.13 -14.70
N GLU A 201 7.52 -12.99 -14.16
CA GLU A 201 7.10 -11.67 -14.60
C GLU A 201 8.12 -11.14 -15.62
N LYS A 202 7.73 -11.05 -16.88
CA LYS A 202 8.62 -10.53 -17.94
C LYS A 202 8.69 -9.00 -17.86
N PHE A 203 9.69 -8.45 -17.22
CA PHE A 203 9.94 -7.01 -17.20
C PHE A 203 10.96 -6.58 -18.25
N ALA A 204 10.78 -5.36 -18.77
CA ALA A 204 11.66 -4.77 -19.77
C ALA A 204 12.82 -3.97 -19.17
N MET A 205 12.60 -3.37 -18.00
CA MET A 205 13.54 -2.46 -17.34
C MET A 205 13.55 -2.69 -15.84
N ALA A 206 14.70 -2.52 -15.20
CA ALA A 206 14.85 -2.57 -13.75
C ALA A 206 15.25 -1.19 -13.20
N PHE A 207 14.58 -0.76 -12.13
CA PHE A 207 14.81 0.52 -11.46
C PHE A 207 15.20 0.29 -10.00
N GLY A 208 16.20 1.03 -9.55
CA GLY A 208 16.60 1.08 -8.15
C GLY A 208 16.34 2.47 -7.57
N SER A 209 15.83 2.53 -6.35
CA SER A 209 15.61 3.76 -5.60
C SER A 209 16.07 3.63 -4.15
N GLY A 210 15.77 4.64 -3.36
CA GLY A 210 16.15 4.69 -1.96
C GLY A 210 17.55 5.23 -1.72
N GLY A 211 17.78 5.59 -0.47
CA GLY A 211 18.99 6.30 -0.12
C GLY A 211 20.27 5.49 -0.28
N THR A 212 20.21 4.17 -0.16
CA THR A 212 21.32 3.27 -0.37
C THR A 212 21.72 3.22 -1.83
N VAL A 213 20.76 2.98 -2.72
CA VAL A 213 21.01 2.86 -4.17
C VAL A 213 21.49 4.19 -4.75
N THR A 214 20.87 5.30 -4.37
CA THR A 214 21.26 6.64 -4.85
C THR A 214 22.68 7.01 -4.38
N THR A 215 23.03 6.68 -3.12
CA THR A 215 24.40 6.96 -2.63
C THR A 215 25.46 6.09 -3.32
N LEU A 216 25.14 4.82 -3.63
CA LEU A 216 26.05 3.95 -4.41
C LEU A 216 26.22 4.47 -5.85
N ALA A 217 25.14 4.96 -6.47
CA ALA A 217 25.21 5.56 -7.80
C ALA A 217 26.01 6.87 -7.81
N ASP A 218 25.83 7.73 -6.80
CA ASP A 218 26.61 8.96 -6.65
C ASP A 218 28.11 8.68 -6.44
N ALA A 219 28.42 7.64 -5.66
CA ALA A 219 29.82 7.19 -5.45
C ALA A 219 30.43 6.64 -6.75
N ASP A 220 29.70 5.82 -7.50
CA ASP A 220 30.12 5.29 -8.79
C ASP A 220 30.37 6.41 -9.81
N ALA A 221 29.48 7.38 -9.87
CA ALA A 221 29.59 8.55 -10.74
C ALA A 221 30.83 9.42 -10.42
N ARG A 222 31.11 9.65 -9.13
CA ARG A 222 32.32 10.40 -8.71
C ARG A 222 33.58 9.70 -9.14
N LEU A 223 33.64 8.37 -9.01
CA LEU A 223 34.83 7.58 -9.41
C LEU A 223 35.06 7.55 -10.90
N THR A 224 34.00 7.70 -11.70
CA THR A 224 34.10 7.63 -13.18
C THR A 224 34.09 8.98 -13.87
N GLY A 225 33.77 10.06 -13.14
CA GLY A 225 33.65 11.40 -13.72
C GLY A 225 32.37 11.58 -14.56
N ASP A 226 31.41 10.64 -14.46
CA ASP A 226 30.12 10.74 -15.17
C ASP A 226 29.23 11.83 -14.53
N SER A 227 28.68 12.74 -15.32
CA SER A 227 27.65 13.68 -14.89
C SER A 227 26.26 13.13 -15.26
N HIS A 228 25.26 13.30 -14.34
CA HIS A 228 23.91 12.79 -14.56
C HIS A 228 22.83 13.73 -14.01
N GLU A 229 22.94 15.00 -14.37
CA GLU A 229 21.99 16.01 -13.85
C GLU A 229 20.56 15.88 -14.42
N GLU A 230 20.35 15.28 -15.61
CA GLU A 230 19.05 15.25 -16.28
C GLU A 230 18.52 13.87 -16.71
N SER A 231 19.29 12.78 -16.62
CA SER A 231 18.87 11.44 -17.06
C SER A 231 18.90 10.40 -15.94
N LEU A 232 18.15 9.32 -16.11
CA LEU A 232 18.25 8.14 -15.24
C LEU A 232 19.69 7.59 -15.30
N TYR A 233 20.36 7.56 -14.15
CA TYR A 233 21.71 7.00 -14.06
C TYR A 233 21.67 5.49 -14.26
N VAL A 234 22.61 4.96 -15.05
CA VAL A 234 22.74 3.52 -15.29
C VAL A 234 23.84 2.94 -14.41
N LEU A 235 23.45 2.25 -13.35
CA LEU A 235 24.38 1.55 -12.48
C LEU A 235 24.62 0.12 -13.01
N ARG A 236 25.82 -0.16 -13.51
CA ARG A 236 26.21 -1.48 -14.03
C ARG A 236 26.69 -2.38 -12.91
N ARG A 237 26.29 -3.66 -12.94
CA ARG A 237 26.68 -4.67 -11.93
C ARG A 237 28.19 -4.79 -11.78
N ALA A 238 28.96 -4.74 -12.87
CA ALA A 238 30.43 -4.79 -12.83
C ALA A 238 31.01 -3.60 -12.07
N ARG A 239 30.51 -2.38 -12.33
CA ARG A 239 30.96 -1.16 -11.63
C ARG A 239 30.60 -1.20 -10.15
N LEU A 240 29.37 -1.60 -9.82
CA LEU A 240 28.95 -1.82 -8.45
C LEU A 240 29.81 -2.85 -7.73
N ARG A 241 30.27 -3.90 -8.42
CA ARG A 241 31.22 -4.89 -7.86
C ARG A 241 32.55 -4.24 -7.50
N SER A 242 33.13 -3.46 -8.40
CA SER A 242 34.39 -2.74 -8.14
C SER A 242 34.25 -1.75 -6.98
N LEU A 243 33.16 -0.99 -6.94
CA LEU A 243 32.86 -0.08 -5.83
C LEU A 243 32.70 -0.84 -4.50
N PHE A 244 32.00 -1.96 -4.51
CA PHE A 244 31.84 -2.80 -3.32
C PHE A 244 33.22 -3.32 -2.81
N ASP A 245 34.08 -3.78 -3.71
CA ASP A 245 35.40 -4.28 -3.34
C ASP A 245 36.28 -3.16 -2.75
N LEU A 246 36.14 -1.93 -3.24
CA LEU A 246 36.77 -0.75 -2.68
C LEU A 246 36.25 -0.43 -1.27
N LEU A 247 34.93 -0.34 -1.10
CA LEU A 247 34.29 0.01 0.17
C LEU A 247 34.57 -1.00 1.29
N ARG A 248 34.64 -2.30 0.97
CA ARG A 248 34.89 -3.35 1.96
C ARG A 248 36.37 -3.54 2.32
N SER A 249 37.29 -3.01 1.53
CA SER A 249 38.72 -3.15 1.75
C SER A 249 39.36 -2.04 2.59
N GLN A 250 38.65 -0.93 2.76
CA GLN A 250 39.14 0.25 3.46
C GLN A 250 38.33 0.52 4.74
N PRO A 251 38.94 1.05 5.81
CA PRO A 251 38.21 1.54 6.97
C PRO A 251 37.22 2.63 6.60
N LEU A 252 36.13 2.72 7.38
CA LEU A 252 35.05 3.66 7.14
C LEU A 252 35.50 5.12 6.97
N HIS A 253 36.45 5.57 7.81
CA HIS A 253 36.94 6.94 7.79
C HIS A 253 37.72 7.31 6.51
N GLU A 254 38.32 6.34 5.83
CA GLU A 254 39.06 6.58 4.59
C GLU A 254 38.15 6.79 3.37
N HIS A 255 37.07 6.07 3.29
CA HIS A 255 36.16 6.17 2.11
C HIS A 255 34.92 7.03 2.32
N ALA A 256 34.57 7.36 3.58
CA ALA A 256 33.31 8.03 3.89
C ALA A 256 33.19 9.42 3.25
N GLU A 257 34.24 10.23 3.32
CA GLU A 257 34.23 11.60 2.76
C GLU A 257 34.64 11.61 1.28
N ALA A 258 35.68 10.92 0.92
CA ALA A 258 36.24 10.94 -0.43
C ALA A 258 35.34 10.26 -1.48
N ILE A 259 34.73 9.11 -1.12
CA ILE A 259 33.93 8.31 -2.05
C ILE A 259 32.46 8.54 -1.86
N VAL A 260 31.97 8.46 -0.62
CA VAL A 260 30.54 8.49 -0.32
C VAL A 260 29.99 9.91 -0.25
N GLY A 261 30.70 10.84 0.38
CA GLY A 261 30.26 12.23 0.56
C GLY A 261 29.13 12.43 1.57
N ASP A 262 28.52 11.35 2.09
CA ASP A 262 27.54 11.39 3.20
C ASP A 262 28.04 10.44 4.30
N ILE A 263 28.85 10.97 5.22
CA ILE A 263 29.45 10.24 6.34
C ILE A 263 28.39 9.48 7.15
N LYS A 264 27.17 10.06 7.28
CA LYS A 264 26.07 9.45 8.05
C LYS A 264 25.42 8.23 7.37
N ARG A 265 25.88 7.87 6.18
CA ARG A 265 25.44 6.70 5.43
C ARG A 265 26.56 5.71 5.11
N ALA A 266 27.78 6.17 5.21
CA ALA A 266 28.93 5.36 4.81
C ALA A 266 28.99 4.01 5.55
N ASP A 267 28.61 4.00 6.83
CA ASP A 267 28.59 2.82 7.69
C ASP A 267 27.64 1.69 7.24
N ILE A 268 26.60 2.03 6.50
CA ILE A 268 25.60 1.03 6.02
C ILE A 268 25.79 0.65 4.56
N LEU A 269 26.72 1.27 3.84
CA LEU A 269 26.85 1.08 2.39
C LEU A 269 27.41 -0.28 2.02
N VAL A 270 28.32 -0.85 2.79
CA VAL A 270 28.87 -2.20 2.51
C VAL A 270 27.74 -3.24 2.57
N ALA A 271 26.85 -3.16 3.57
CA ALA A 271 25.68 -4.02 3.65
C ALA A 271 24.73 -3.78 2.48
N GLY A 272 24.42 -2.51 2.18
CA GLY A 272 23.56 -2.13 1.07
C GLY A 272 24.07 -2.58 -0.30
N ALA A 273 25.35 -2.40 -0.57
CA ALA A 273 26.00 -2.88 -1.81
C ALA A 273 25.97 -4.41 -1.92
N THR A 274 26.16 -5.12 -0.80
CA THR A 274 26.06 -6.58 -0.76
C THR A 274 24.66 -7.05 -1.14
N VAL A 275 23.62 -6.38 -0.62
CA VAL A 275 22.22 -6.69 -0.93
C VAL A 275 21.93 -6.39 -2.40
N LEU A 276 22.28 -5.20 -2.89
CA LEU A 276 22.04 -4.81 -4.27
C LEU A 276 22.72 -5.75 -5.25
N LEU A 277 24.00 -6.12 -5.01
CA LEU A 277 24.70 -7.12 -5.82
C LEU A 277 24.03 -8.49 -5.76
N SER A 278 23.50 -8.90 -4.60
CA SER A 278 22.78 -10.16 -4.45
C SER A 278 21.48 -10.15 -5.25
N MET A 279 20.77 -9.03 -5.26
CA MET A 279 19.53 -8.84 -6.06
C MET A 279 19.88 -8.87 -7.55
N MET A 280 20.85 -8.08 -8.00
CA MET A 280 21.25 -8.05 -9.41
C MET A 280 21.70 -9.42 -9.92
N ASN A 281 22.42 -10.18 -9.09
CA ASN A 281 22.81 -11.55 -9.45
C ASN A 281 21.63 -12.52 -9.54
N GLN A 282 20.69 -12.46 -8.60
CA GLN A 282 19.55 -13.39 -8.55
C GLN A 282 18.45 -13.06 -9.56
N PHE A 283 18.33 -11.80 -9.94
CA PHE A 283 17.35 -11.35 -10.96
C PHE A 283 18.00 -11.22 -12.33
N GLU A 284 19.26 -11.67 -12.47
CA GLU A 284 20.03 -11.68 -13.73
C GLU A 284 20.17 -10.30 -14.39
N LEU A 285 20.35 -9.25 -13.56
CA LEU A 285 20.46 -7.87 -14.01
C LEU A 285 21.93 -7.50 -14.25
N ASP A 286 22.28 -7.10 -15.46
CA ASP A 286 23.61 -6.55 -15.78
C ASP A 286 23.69 -5.05 -15.43
N TYR A 287 22.57 -4.36 -15.40
CA TYR A 287 22.46 -2.97 -14.99
C TYR A 287 21.04 -2.67 -14.47
N LEU A 288 20.92 -1.54 -13.79
CA LEU A 288 19.63 -0.97 -13.40
C LEU A 288 19.64 0.56 -13.60
N PHE A 289 18.47 1.13 -13.79
CA PHE A 289 18.27 2.56 -13.80
C PHE A 289 18.05 3.07 -12.37
N VAL A 290 18.84 4.07 -11.97
CA VAL A 290 18.72 4.66 -10.64
C VAL A 290 17.74 5.83 -10.68
N SER A 291 16.66 5.70 -9.91
CA SER A 291 15.67 6.76 -9.73
C SER A 291 15.97 7.55 -8.46
N ARG A 292 15.99 8.87 -8.54
CA ARG A 292 16.04 9.74 -7.37
C ARG A 292 14.66 9.92 -6.73
N ARG A 293 13.60 9.53 -7.44
CA ARG A 293 12.22 9.46 -6.93
C ARG A 293 11.98 8.11 -6.29
N GLY A 294 11.14 8.08 -5.25
CA GLY A 294 10.79 6.88 -4.49
C GLY A 294 9.61 7.15 -3.57
N LEU A 295 9.65 6.60 -2.34
CA LEU A 295 8.54 6.62 -1.38
C LEU A 295 7.92 8.00 -1.18
N ARG A 296 8.72 9.05 -0.95
CA ARG A 296 8.20 10.41 -0.72
C ARG A 296 7.48 10.99 -1.92
N ASP A 297 7.99 10.73 -3.12
CA ASP A 297 7.37 11.22 -4.35
C ASP A 297 6.05 10.48 -4.61
N GLY A 298 6.03 9.17 -4.37
CA GLY A 298 4.80 8.40 -4.43
C GLY A 298 3.77 8.83 -3.39
N LEU A 299 4.22 9.10 -2.15
CA LEU A 299 3.37 9.62 -1.10
C LEU A 299 2.78 10.99 -1.45
N MET A 300 3.57 11.86 -2.08
CA MET A 300 3.10 13.18 -2.56
C MET A 300 2.09 13.01 -3.68
N VAL A 301 2.36 12.19 -4.69
CA VAL A 301 1.45 11.92 -5.81
C VAL A 301 0.12 11.33 -5.29
N ASP A 302 0.18 10.39 -4.35
CA ASP A 302 -1.01 9.78 -3.74
C ASP A 302 -1.83 10.80 -2.92
N LEU A 303 -1.16 11.67 -2.14
CA LEU A 303 -1.82 12.76 -1.40
C LEU A 303 -2.51 13.75 -2.35
N LEU A 304 -1.85 14.10 -3.44
CA LEU A 304 -2.40 15.02 -4.45
C LEU A 304 -3.55 14.38 -5.23
N ALA A 305 -3.47 13.10 -5.57
CA ALA A 305 -4.55 12.36 -6.22
C ALA A 305 -5.84 12.33 -5.37
N ARG A 306 -5.69 12.18 -4.05
CA ARG A 306 -6.82 12.26 -3.10
C ARG A 306 -7.40 13.68 -2.99
N SER A 307 -6.57 14.70 -3.20
CA SER A 307 -6.96 16.12 -3.06
C SER A 307 -7.54 16.71 -4.34
N TYR A 308 -7.20 16.15 -5.48
CA TYR A 308 -7.58 16.60 -6.82
C TYR A 308 -7.99 15.40 -7.68
N PRO A 309 -9.29 15.13 -7.86
CA PRO A 309 -9.76 14.06 -8.73
C PRO A 309 -9.18 14.18 -10.16
N GLY A 310 -8.62 13.06 -10.67
CA GLY A 310 -7.94 13.02 -11.96
C GLY A 310 -6.46 13.41 -11.95
N TYR A 311 -5.90 13.75 -10.80
CA TYR A 311 -4.46 13.98 -10.64
C TYR A 311 -3.68 12.66 -10.47
N GLY A 312 -2.56 12.53 -11.18
CA GLY A 312 -1.60 11.45 -10.97
C GLY A 312 -1.79 10.18 -11.78
N GLY A 313 -2.82 10.10 -12.64
CA GLY A 313 -3.04 8.96 -13.54
C GLY A 313 -3.61 7.71 -12.85
N ALA A 314 -3.44 6.54 -13.45
CA ALA A 314 -4.09 5.26 -13.09
C ALA A 314 -3.71 4.65 -11.72
N TRP A 315 -2.86 5.30 -10.93
CA TRP A 315 -2.33 4.78 -9.66
C TRP A 315 -2.92 5.46 -8.42
N THR A 316 -4.24 5.56 -8.36
CA THR A 316 -4.92 5.93 -7.12
C THR A 316 -5.04 4.68 -6.23
N GLU A 317 -5.18 4.88 -4.93
CA GLU A 317 -5.46 3.79 -3.98
C GLU A 317 -6.67 2.97 -4.40
N GLU A 318 -7.69 3.63 -4.96
CA GLU A 318 -8.91 3.01 -5.46
C GLU A 318 -8.66 2.07 -6.66
N VAL A 319 -7.82 2.46 -7.62
CA VAL A 319 -7.43 1.59 -8.76
C VAL A 319 -6.64 0.38 -8.27
N THR A 320 -5.71 0.56 -7.32
CA THR A 320 -4.95 -0.54 -6.73
C THR A 320 -5.87 -1.51 -5.98
N ARG A 321 -6.85 -0.99 -5.24
CA ARG A 321 -7.86 -1.81 -4.53
C ARG A 321 -8.67 -2.65 -5.52
N THR A 322 -9.18 -2.05 -6.58
CA THR A 322 -9.95 -2.76 -7.62
C THR A 322 -9.12 -3.87 -8.28
N GLN A 323 -7.88 -3.61 -8.66
CA GLN A 323 -6.98 -4.61 -9.24
C GLN A 323 -6.69 -5.76 -8.27
N SER A 324 -6.46 -5.48 -6.99
CA SER A 324 -6.26 -6.51 -5.98
C SER A 324 -7.51 -7.38 -5.79
N LEU A 325 -8.71 -6.83 -5.91
CA LEU A 325 -9.96 -7.58 -5.83
C LEU A 325 -10.13 -8.53 -7.02
N GLU A 326 -9.81 -8.07 -8.24
CA GLU A 326 -9.84 -8.89 -9.45
C GLU A 326 -8.83 -10.05 -9.38
N GLU A 327 -7.58 -9.77 -8.97
CA GLU A 327 -6.54 -10.79 -8.80
C GLU A 327 -6.91 -11.87 -7.77
N ILE A 328 -7.53 -11.47 -6.66
CA ILE A 328 -8.01 -12.40 -5.65
C ILE A 328 -9.21 -13.18 -6.16
N GLY A 329 -10.14 -12.52 -6.86
CA GLY A 329 -11.26 -13.17 -7.52
C GLY A 329 -10.79 -14.25 -8.50
N GLU A 330 -9.85 -13.92 -9.39
CA GLU A 330 -9.24 -14.85 -10.34
C GLU A 330 -8.53 -16.03 -9.64
N LYS A 331 -7.76 -15.72 -8.58
CA LYS A 331 -7.08 -16.76 -7.78
C LYS A 331 -8.04 -17.80 -7.23
N TYR A 332 -9.24 -17.41 -6.85
CA TYR A 332 -10.28 -18.27 -6.31
C TYR A 332 -11.38 -18.61 -7.31
N ASN A 333 -11.10 -18.43 -8.61
CA ASN A 333 -11.99 -18.81 -9.72
C ASN A 333 -13.43 -18.30 -9.54
N TYR A 334 -13.57 -17.01 -9.21
CA TYR A 334 -14.88 -16.38 -9.00
C TYR A 334 -15.64 -16.18 -10.32
N ASP A 335 -16.96 -16.05 -10.23
CA ASP A 335 -17.78 -15.62 -11.37
C ASP A 335 -17.66 -14.09 -11.53
N ALA A 336 -16.70 -13.64 -12.36
CA ALA A 336 -16.41 -12.23 -12.54
C ALA A 336 -17.63 -11.44 -13.04
N ALA A 337 -18.43 -12.00 -13.96
CA ALA A 337 -19.58 -11.33 -14.53
C ALA A 337 -20.67 -11.10 -13.46
N HIS A 338 -20.94 -12.11 -12.65
CA HIS A 338 -21.87 -12.02 -11.51
C HIS A 338 -21.39 -11.03 -10.47
N CYS A 339 -20.15 -11.15 -9.99
CA CYS A 339 -19.60 -10.28 -8.95
C CYS A 339 -19.54 -8.80 -9.39
N GLN A 340 -19.20 -8.51 -10.65
CA GLN A 340 -19.24 -7.17 -11.21
C GLN A 340 -20.68 -6.63 -11.28
N GLN A 341 -21.65 -7.46 -11.69
CA GLN A 341 -23.05 -7.09 -11.73
C GLN A 341 -23.59 -6.79 -10.33
N VAL A 342 -23.32 -7.66 -9.35
CA VAL A 342 -23.71 -7.47 -7.95
C VAL A 342 -23.09 -6.20 -7.39
N SER A 343 -21.82 -5.95 -7.66
CA SER A 343 -21.13 -4.73 -7.24
C SER A 343 -21.79 -3.48 -7.84
N ARG A 344 -22.06 -3.47 -9.14
CA ARG A 344 -22.73 -2.35 -9.82
C ARG A 344 -24.10 -2.04 -9.21
N ILE A 345 -24.88 -3.08 -8.93
CA ILE A 345 -26.22 -2.93 -8.29
C ILE A 345 -26.06 -2.42 -6.86
N ALA A 346 -25.13 -2.98 -6.08
CA ALA A 346 -24.88 -2.58 -4.69
C ALA A 346 -24.46 -1.13 -4.58
N LEU A 347 -23.54 -0.67 -5.44
CA LEU A 347 -23.07 0.72 -5.46
C LEU A 347 -24.20 1.69 -5.85
N LYS A 348 -25.04 1.30 -6.80
CA LYS A 348 -26.18 2.11 -7.18
C LYS A 348 -27.22 2.21 -6.06
N LEU A 349 -27.50 1.13 -5.36
CA LEU A 349 -28.33 1.13 -4.16
C LEU A 349 -27.70 2.01 -3.05
N PHE A 350 -26.38 1.88 -2.83
CA PHE A 350 -25.68 2.69 -1.84
C PHE A 350 -25.86 4.19 -2.13
N ASP A 351 -25.61 4.62 -3.36
CA ASP A 351 -25.74 6.03 -3.75
C ASP A 351 -27.17 6.56 -3.55
N GLN A 352 -28.18 5.82 -4.01
CA GLN A 352 -29.57 6.27 -3.94
C GLN A 352 -30.19 6.18 -2.53
N LEU A 353 -29.65 5.33 -1.65
CA LEU A 353 -30.12 5.15 -0.27
C LEU A 353 -29.32 5.96 0.77
N LYS A 354 -28.52 6.94 0.36
CA LYS A 354 -27.69 7.79 1.26
C LYS A 354 -28.51 8.42 2.40
N HIS A 355 -29.73 8.81 2.13
CA HIS A 355 -30.64 9.39 3.12
C HIS A 355 -31.12 8.38 4.18
N LEU A 356 -31.09 7.07 3.88
CA LEU A 356 -31.46 5.99 4.82
C LEU A 356 -30.23 5.50 5.60
N HIS A 357 -29.15 5.12 4.92
CA HIS A 357 -27.98 4.55 5.62
C HIS A 357 -27.14 5.61 6.32
N LYS A 358 -27.10 6.85 5.83
CA LYS A 358 -26.34 7.99 6.40
C LYS A 358 -24.85 7.69 6.60
N LEU A 359 -24.29 6.80 5.79
CA LEU A 359 -22.86 6.46 5.84
C LEU A 359 -22.06 7.40 4.93
N PRO A 360 -20.87 7.85 5.34
CA PRO A 360 -19.94 8.57 4.48
C PRO A 360 -19.55 7.77 3.23
N ASN A 361 -19.24 8.47 2.12
CA ASN A 361 -18.86 7.84 0.85
C ASN A 361 -17.65 6.90 0.96
N ARG A 362 -16.75 7.10 1.93
CA ARG A 362 -15.60 6.20 2.15
C ARG A 362 -15.98 4.73 2.37
N PHE A 363 -17.22 4.44 2.76
CA PHE A 363 -17.71 3.06 2.94
C PHE A 363 -18.20 2.41 1.65
N GLU A 364 -18.30 3.16 0.56
CA GLU A 364 -18.61 2.66 -0.78
C GLU A 364 -17.58 1.65 -1.26
N SER A 365 -16.28 1.95 -1.06
CA SER A 365 -15.17 1.05 -1.41
C SER A 365 -15.22 -0.29 -0.66
N LEU A 366 -15.66 -0.30 0.61
CA LEU A 366 -15.81 -1.53 1.38
C LEU A 366 -16.98 -2.38 0.87
N LEU A 367 -18.09 -1.74 0.46
CA LEU A 367 -19.22 -2.42 -0.17
C LEU A 367 -18.82 -3.00 -1.53
N HIS A 368 -18.08 -2.24 -2.34
CA HIS A 368 -17.51 -2.71 -3.61
C HIS A 368 -16.66 -3.97 -3.40
N ALA A 369 -15.67 -3.91 -2.50
CA ALA A 369 -14.81 -5.04 -2.17
C ALA A 369 -15.59 -6.27 -1.70
N SER A 370 -16.59 -6.03 -0.84
CA SER A 370 -17.46 -7.11 -0.35
C SER A 370 -18.29 -7.74 -1.46
N ALA A 371 -18.79 -6.95 -2.41
CA ALA A 371 -19.58 -7.41 -3.56
C ALA A 371 -18.71 -8.18 -4.58
N MET A 372 -17.48 -7.71 -4.84
CA MET A 372 -16.55 -8.40 -5.75
C MET A 372 -16.12 -9.77 -5.23
N LEU A 373 -16.06 -9.96 -3.91
CA LEU A 373 -15.48 -11.15 -3.29
C LEU A 373 -16.49 -12.00 -2.50
N HIS A 374 -17.80 -11.68 -2.53
CA HIS A 374 -18.78 -12.34 -1.67
C HIS A 374 -18.85 -13.86 -1.89
N ASP A 375 -18.54 -14.34 -3.08
CA ASP A 375 -18.66 -15.74 -3.49
C ASP A 375 -17.33 -16.49 -3.67
N ILE A 376 -16.15 -15.89 -3.37
CA ILE A 376 -14.85 -16.57 -3.49
C ILE A 376 -14.75 -17.83 -2.64
N GLY A 377 -15.58 -17.98 -1.61
CA GLY A 377 -15.65 -19.18 -0.79
C GLY A 377 -16.20 -20.41 -1.51
N LEU A 378 -16.85 -20.27 -2.67
CA LEU A 378 -17.27 -21.36 -3.54
C LEU A 378 -16.08 -22.20 -4.02
N TYR A 379 -14.90 -21.61 -4.14
CA TYR A 379 -13.65 -22.31 -4.43
C TYR A 379 -13.36 -23.48 -3.46
N ILE A 380 -13.70 -23.31 -2.18
CA ILE A 380 -13.52 -24.36 -1.17
C ILE A 380 -14.70 -25.36 -1.21
N GLY A 381 -15.91 -24.87 -1.46
CA GLY A 381 -17.10 -25.69 -1.57
C GLY A 381 -18.40 -24.94 -1.36
N TYR A 382 -19.46 -25.38 -2.04
CA TYR A 382 -20.78 -24.77 -1.97
C TYR A 382 -21.41 -24.73 -0.56
N PRO A 383 -21.31 -25.83 0.28
CA PRO A 383 -21.86 -25.77 1.62
C PRO A 383 -21.13 -24.76 2.49
N LYS A 384 -21.87 -23.79 3.05
CA LYS A 384 -21.32 -22.75 3.96
C LYS A 384 -20.26 -21.84 3.31
N HIS A 385 -20.22 -21.69 1.96
CA HIS A 385 -19.23 -20.87 1.26
C HIS A 385 -19.08 -19.46 1.85
N HIS A 386 -20.14 -18.81 2.30
CA HIS A 386 -20.10 -17.52 2.98
C HIS A 386 -19.19 -17.48 4.22
N LYS A 387 -18.95 -18.61 4.90
CA LYS A 387 -17.97 -18.73 5.98
C LYS A 387 -16.57 -18.88 5.41
N HIS A 388 -16.41 -19.63 4.32
CA HIS A 388 -15.13 -19.75 3.62
C HIS A 388 -14.72 -18.39 3.04
N THR A 389 -15.64 -17.66 2.42
CA THR A 389 -15.43 -16.26 1.97
C THR A 389 -14.86 -15.39 3.09
N TYR A 390 -15.44 -15.41 4.29
CA TYR A 390 -14.96 -14.65 5.43
C TYR A 390 -13.47 -14.91 5.72
N TYR A 391 -13.06 -16.18 5.79
CA TYR A 391 -11.67 -16.55 6.06
C TYR A 391 -10.73 -16.21 4.91
N LEU A 392 -11.17 -16.43 3.66
CA LEU A 392 -10.36 -16.13 2.49
C LEU A 392 -10.10 -14.63 2.35
N ILE A 393 -11.09 -13.78 2.59
CA ILE A 393 -10.91 -12.31 2.58
C ILE A 393 -9.89 -11.90 3.64
N LYS A 394 -10.02 -12.38 4.87
CA LYS A 394 -9.08 -12.03 5.95
C LYS A 394 -7.65 -12.48 5.70
N SER A 395 -7.45 -13.56 4.96
CA SER A 395 -6.12 -14.10 4.67
C SER A 395 -5.48 -13.61 3.38
N SER A 396 -6.26 -13.06 2.44
CA SER A 396 -5.79 -12.80 1.07
C SER A 396 -5.70 -11.32 0.70
N LEU A 397 -6.41 -10.43 1.40
CA LEU A 397 -6.44 -8.98 1.11
C LEU A 397 -5.45 -8.15 1.96
N SER A 398 -4.47 -8.81 2.58
CA SER A 398 -3.42 -8.09 3.29
C SER A 398 -2.66 -7.17 2.32
N GLY A 399 -2.65 -5.87 2.62
CA GLY A 399 -1.92 -4.86 1.85
C GLY A 399 -2.77 -3.83 1.10
N SER A 400 -3.97 -4.19 0.65
CA SER A 400 -4.86 -3.24 -0.05
C SER A 400 -5.86 -2.57 0.90
N PHE A 401 -6.10 -3.17 2.05
CA PHE A 401 -7.02 -2.70 3.09
C PHE A 401 -6.37 -2.87 4.46
N ASP A 402 -6.66 -1.96 5.38
CA ASP A 402 -6.21 -2.11 6.76
C ASP A 402 -7.00 -3.22 7.51
N HIS A 403 -6.51 -3.62 8.69
CA HIS A 403 -7.13 -4.70 9.46
C HIS A 403 -8.59 -4.42 9.83
N ALA A 404 -8.95 -3.17 10.13
CA ALA A 404 -10.31 -2.79 10.48
C ALA A 404 -11.23 -2.82 9.25
N GLU A 405 -10.73 -2.38 8.09
CA GLU A 405 -11.43 -2.48 6.81
C GLU A 405 -11.63 -3.96 6.40
N LEU A 406 -10.60 -4.81 6.55
CA LEU A 406 -10.70 -6.25 6.29
C LEU A 406 -11.77 -6.94 7.15
N ASP A 407 -11.85 -6.56 8.42
CA ASP A 407 -12.89 -7.07 9.31
C ASP A 407 -14.29 -6.67 8.86
N LEU A 408 -14.46 -5.46 8.37
CA LEU A 408 -15.73 -4.98 7.81
C LEU A 408 -16.05 -5.71 6.50
N ILE A 409 -15.15 -5.74 5.52
CA ILE A 409 -15.34 -6.40 4.22
C ILE A 409 -15.71 -7.87 4.41
N ALA A 410 -14.94 -8.61 5.22
CA ALA A 410 -15.17 -10.02 5.48
C ALA A 410 -16.54 -10.29 6.13
N ASN A 411 -16.95 -9.44 7.09
CA ASN A 411 -18.27 -9.56 7.72
C ASN A 411 -19.40 -9.18 6.75
N ILE A 412 -19.27 -8.11 5.96
CA ILE A 412 -20.29 -7.71 4.98
C ILE A 412 -20.48 -8.83 3.97
N ALA A 413 -19.40 -9.34 3.36
CA ALA A 413 -19.44 -10.45 2.43
C ALA A 413 -20.04 -11.72 3.04
N ARG A 414 -19.68 -12.05 4.28
CA ARG A 414 -20.24 -13.23 4.99
C ARG A 414 -21.76 -13.21 5.07
N TYR A 415 -22.39 -12.04 5.15
CA TYR A 415 -23.84 -11.91 5.39
C TYR A 415 -24.65 -11.69 4.11
N HIS A 416 -24.08 -11.87 2.91
CA HIS A 416 -24.84 -11.80 1.66
C HIS A 416 -25.95 -12.86 1.58
N ARG A 417 -25.75 -14.01 2.23
CA ARG A 417 -26.67 -15.17 2.17
C ARG A 417 -27.32 -15.42 3.55
N LYS A 418 -28.02 -16.46 3.76
CA LYS A 418 -28.76 -17.04 4.90
C LYS A 418 -28.79 -16.22 6.21
N ALA A 419 -27.69 -16.18 6.97
CA ALA A 419 -27.69 -15.62 8.32
C ALA A 419 -27.63 -14.09 8.33
N ARG A 420 -28.35 -13.46 9.27
CA ARG A 420 -28.23 -12.03 9.57
C ARG A 420 -27.08 -11.79 10.54
N PRO A 421 -26.47 -10.57 10.55
CA PRO A 421 -25.47 -10.19 11.56
C PRO A 421 -25.99 -10.41 12.99
N SER A 422 -25.21 -11.14 13.81
CA SER A 422 -25.58 -11.52 15.17
C SER A 422 -24.39 -11.54 16.11
N LEU A 423 -24.54 -11.09 17.35
CA LEU A 423 -23.51 -11.13 18.38
C LEU A 423 -23.07 -12.58 18.76
N ARG A 424 -23.82 -13.59 18.32
CA ARG A 424 -23.39 -15.01 18.44
C ARG A 424 -22.29 -15.38 17.44
N HIS A 425 -22.02 -14.54 16.46
CA HIS A 425 -20.98 -14.77 15.44
C HIS A 425 -19.68 -14.10 15.89
N VAL A 426 -18.63 -14.89 16.14
CA VAL A 426 -17.35 -14.43 16.69
C VAL A 426 -16.78 -13.23 15.95
N GLY A 427 -16.71 -13.28 14.60
CA GLY A 427 -16.16 -12.17 13.81
C GLY A 427 -17.00 -10.88 13.86
N PHE A 428 -18.30 -10.98 14.20
CA PHE A 428 -19.16 -9.81 14.32
C PHE A 428 -19.20 -9.25 15.73
N CYS A 429 -19.17 -10.09 16.77
CA CYS A 429 -19.20 -9.61 18.16
C CYS A 429 -17.90 -8.88 18.58
N GLN A 430 -16.80 -9.13 17.89
CA GLN A 430 -15.52 -8.45 18.11
C GLN A 430 -15.48 -7.01 17.55
N LEU A 431 -16.43 -6.65 16.66
CA LEU A 431 -16.53 -5.33 16.10
C LEU A 431 -17.10 -4.32 17.12
N SER A 432 -16.64 -3.08 17.06
CA SER A 432 -17.24 -1.99 17.84
C SER A 432 -18.72 -1.77 17.45
N PRO A 433 -19.56 -1.17 18.33
CA PRO A 433 -20.96 -0.88 18.00
C PRO A 433 -21.13 -0.09 16.68
N PHE A 434 -20.24 0.85 16.41
CA PHE A 434 -20.23 1.62 15.16
C PHE A 434 -19.92 0.72 13.94
N GLN A 435 -18.91 -0.13 14.03
CA GLN A 435 -18.57 -1.09 12.97
C GLN A 435 -19.69 -2.11 12.75
N GLN A 436 -20.35 -2.56 13.80
CA GLN A 436 -21.51 -3.46 13.70
C GLN A 436 -22.67 -2.80 12.96
N ASP A 437 -22.92 -1.49 13.17
CA ASP A 437 -23.93 -0.74 12.43
C ASP A 437 -23.60 -0.66 10.94
N ILE A 438 -22.34 -0.37 10.59
CA ILE A 438 -21.85 -0.37 9.20
C ILE A 438 -22.10 -1.74 8.55
N VAL A 439 -21.69 -2.83 9.20
CA VAL A 439 -21.90 -4.18 8.67
C VAL A 439 -23.37 -4.49 8.45
N ARG A 440 -24.26 -4.14 9.38
CA ARG A 440 -25.71 -4.35 9.21
C ARG A 440 -26.24 -3.60 8.00
N LYS A 441 -25.87 -2.33 7.84
CA LYS A 441 -26.35 -1.47 6.74
C LYS A 441 -25.82 -1.95 5.39
N LEU A 442 -24.53 -2.21 5.26
CA LEU A 442 -23.94 -2.62 4.00
C LEU A 442 -24.30 -4.05 3.61
N SER A 443 -24.41 -4.96 4.59
CA SER A 443 -24.92 -6.32 4.31
C SER A 443 -26.36 -6.30 3.83
N ALA A 444 -27.21 -5.39 4.33
CA ALA A 444 -28.59 -5.25 3.86
C ALA A 444 -28.66 -4.87 2.38
N ILE A 445 -27.78 -3.97 1.94
CA ILE A 445 -27.65 -3.59 0.53
C ILE A 445 -27.12 -4.76 -0.31
N LEU A 446 -26.02 -5.39 0.13
CA LEU A 446 -25.39 -6.48 -0.61
C LEU A 446 -26.34 -7.67 -0.83
N ARG A 447 -27.15 -8.02 0.17
CA ARG A 447 -28.15 -9.13 0.07
C ARG A 447 -29.17 -8.92 -1.04
N VAL A 448 -29.68 -7.70 -1.16
CA VAL A 448 -30.61 -7.35 -2.24
C VAL A 448 -29.90 -7.33 -3.58
N ALA A 449 -28.70 -6.78 -3.65
CA ALA A 449 -27.93 -6.73 -4.88
C ALA A 449 -27.57 -8.12 -5.42
N ASP A 450 -27.13 -9.05 -4.55
CA ASP A 450 -26.83 -10.45 -4.88
C ASP A 450 -28.09 -11.17 -5.40
N ALA A 451 -29.23 -11.01 -4.73
CA ALA A 451 -30.48 -11.63 -5.14
C ALA A 451 -31.01 -11.12 -6.49
N LEU A 452 -30.74 -9.87 -6.85
CA LEU A 452 -31.09 -9.28 -8.14
C LEU A 452 -30.31 -9.85 -9.32
N ASP A 453 -29.26 -10.63 -9.09
CA ASP A 453 -28.58 -11.42 -10.12
C ASP A 453 -28.49 -12.91 -9.77
N TYR A 454 -29.51 -13.44 -9.10
CA TYR A 454 -29.55 -14.81 -8.58
C TYR A 454 -29.22 -15.90 -9.60
N HIS A 455 -29.57 -15.72 -10.87
CA HIS A 455 -29.30 -16.67 -11.95
C HIS A 455 -27.97 -16.40 -12.68
N HIS A 456 -27.17 -15.42 -12.25
CA HIS A 456 -25.90 -15.05 -12.87
C HIS A 456 -26.03 -14.70 -14.36
N GLN A 457 -27.13 -14.02 -14.73
CA GLN A 457 -27.46 -13.70 -16.12
C GLN A 457 -27.34 -12.19 -16.42
N SER A 458 -27.01 -11.39 -15.44
CA SER A 458 -26.86 -9.92 -15.54
C SER A 458 -28.06 -9.25 -16.26
N LYS A 459 -29.28 -9.71 -15.94
CA LYS A 459 -30.52 -9.22 -16.59
C LYS A 459 -30.82 -7.75 -16.25
N ILE A 460 -30.53 -7.33 -15.01
CA ILE A 460 -30.81 -5.98 -14.55
C ILE A 460 -29.84 -5.01 -15.20
N ARG A 461 -30.37 -4.03 -15.95
CA ARG A 461 -29.57 -2.96 -16.58
C ARG A 461 -29.47 -1.73 -15.70
N ASP A 462 -30.54 -1.39 -15.03
CA ASP A 462 -30.64 -0.21 -14.19
C ASP A 462 -31.66 -0.36 -13.08
N LEU A 463 -31.58 0.52 -12.05
CA LEU A 463 -32.56 0.61 -11.00
C LEU A 463 -32.71 2.05 -10.48
N THR A 464 -33.91 2.36 -9.97
CA THR A 464 -34.16 3.63 -9.28
C THR A 464 -34.91 3.39 -7.97
N CYS A 465 -34.49 4.09 -6.92
CA CYS A 465 -35.09 3.99 -5.59
C CYS A 465 -35.91 5.21 -5.28
N LYS A 466 -37.17 5.02 -4.84
CA LYS A 466 -38.06 6.10 -4.46
C LYS A 466 -38.72 5.81 -3.13
N LEU A 467 -38.62 6.72 -2.16
CA LEU A 467 -39.41 6.67 -0.95
C LEU A 467 -40.85 7.09 -1.27
N GLN A 468 -41.77 6.13 -1.24
CA GLN A 468 -43.21 6.40 -1.38
C GLN A 468 -43.84 6.98 -0.11
N SER A 469 -43.24 6.65 1.05
CA SER A 469 -43.59 7.21 2.36
C SER A 469 -42.37 7.08 3.32
N LYS A 470 -42.49 7.60 4.55
CA LYS A 470 -41.44 7.44 5.59
C LYS A 470 -41.10 5.98 5.90
N LYS A 471 -41.93 5.02 5.54
CA LYS A 471 -41.78 3.60 5.84
C LYS A 471 -41.85 2.71 4.61
N LYS A 472 -41.87 3.25 3.40
CA LYS A 472 -42.05 2.45 2.18
C LYS A 472 -41.08 2.89 1.09
N LEU A 473 -40.17 1.96 0.72
CA LEU A 473 -39.17 2.13 -0.34
C LEU A 473 -39.61 1.33 -1.57
N ALA A 474 -39.74 1.97 -2.72
CA ALA A 474 -39.90 1.29 -4.01
C ALA A 474 -38.54 1.26 -4.74
N ILE A 475 -38.18 0.10 -5.28
CA ILE A 475 -37.02 -0.14 -6.14
C ILE A 475 -37.57 -0.56 -7.50
N HIS A 476 -37.53 0.34 -8.47
CA HIS A 476 -37.99 0.09 -9.84
C HIS A 476 -36.79 -0.43 -10.65
N LEU A 477 -36.97 -1.60 -11.28
CA LEU A 477 -35.92 -2.25 -12.06
C LEU A 477 -36.11 -2.01 -13.54
N THR A 478 -35.01 -1.85 -14.27
CA THR A 478 -34.97 -1.87 -15.72
C THR A 478 -34.04 -2.98 -16.17
N GLY A 479 -34.54 -3.91 -16.97
CA GLY A 479 -33.74 -5.09 -17.35
C GLY A 479 -34.19 -5.73 -18.66
N ARG A 480 -33.72 -6.96 -18.92
CA ARG A 480 -34.03 -7.76 -20.09
C ARG A 480 -34.80 -9.02 -19.70
N GLY A 481 -35.83 -9.33 -20.47
CA GLY A 481 -36.59 -10.56 -20.28
C GLY A 481 -37.49 -10.54 -19.01
N ASP A 482 -37.83 -11.73 -18.55
CA ASP A 482 -38.63 -11.90 -17.33
C ASP A 482 -37.75 -11.75 -16.08
N LEU A 483 -38.11 -10.83 -15.20
CA LEU A 483 -37.41 -10.50 -13.95
C LEU A 483 -38.12 -11.04 -12.71
N THR A 484 -39.21 -11.77 -12.88
CA THR A 484 -40.10 -12.21 -11.76
C THR A 484 -39.28 -12.93 -10.69
N ARG A 485 -38.43 -13.83 -11.05
CA ARG A 485 -37.61 -14.59 -10.08
C ARG A 485 -36.59 -13.75 -9.35
N GLU A 486 -35.89 -12.85 -10.06
CA GLU A 486 -34.95 -11.90 -9.47
C GLU A 486 -35.66 -10.99 -8.45
N ILE A 487 -36.87 -10.55 -8.78
CA ILE A 487 -37.73 -9.75 -7.88
C ILE A 487 -38.11 -10.55 -6.64
N ASP A 488 -38.63 -11.77 -6.82
CA ASP A 488 -39.05 -12.63 -5.71
C ASP A 488 -37.93 -12.92 -4.74
N TYR A 489 -36.74 -13.29 -5.25
CA TYR A 489 -35.56 -13.52 -4.41
C TYR A 489 -35.08 -12.26 -3.73
N ALA A 490 -35.09 -11.11 -4.41
CA ALA A 490 -34.68 -9.83 -3.83
C ALA A 490 -35.64 -9.37 -2.72
N LEU A 491 -36.95 -9.58 -2.88
CA LEU A 491 -37.96 -9.33 -1.83
C LEU A 491 -37.72 -10.23 -0.61
N GLU A 492 -37.42 -11.53 -0.81
CA GLU A 492 -37.05 -12.42 0.29
C GLU A 492 -35.80 -11.93 1.04
N LYS A 493 -34.79 -11.41 0.32
CA LYS A 493 -33.54 -10.90 0.90
C LYS A 493 -33.65 -9.49 1.47
N ALA A 494 -34.67 -8.72 1.12
CA ALA A 494 -34.95 -7.40 1.67
C ALA A 494 -35.34 -7.43 3.16
N ASP A 495 -35.54 -8.59 3.76
CA ASP A 495 -35.83 -8.82 5.17
C ASP A 495 -34.87 -8.09 6.13
N LEU A 496 -33.58 -8.10 5.82
CA LEU A 496 -32.55 -7.38 6.60
C LEU A 496 -32.63 -5.87 6.35
N MET A 497 -32.85 -5.45 5.09
CA MET A 497 -33.02 -4.04 4.71
C MET A 497 -34.22 -3.41 5.43
N ASN A 498 -35.34 -4.12 5.44
CA ASN A 498 -36.58 -3.68 6.13
C ASN A 498 -36.31 -3.50 7.63
N LYS A 499 -35.61 -4.45 8.25
CA LYS A 499 -35.30 -4.39 9.68
C LYS A 499 -34.32 -3.27 10.03
N VAL A 500 -33.26 -3.11 9.23
CA VAL A 500 -32.17 -2.16 9.51
C VAL A 500 -32.60 -0.72 9.30
N TYR A 501 -33.39 -0.47 8.25
CA TYR A 501 -33.83 0.88 7.91
C TYR A 501 -35.25 1.23 8.42
N GLY A 502 -35.96 0.25 9.01
CA GLY A 502 -37.31 0.45 9.53
C GLY A 502 -38.36 0.76 8.42
N ILE A 503 -38.17 0.14 7.26
CA ILE A 503 -38.97 0.36 6.05
C ILE A 503 -39.56 -0.96 5.54
N GLU A 504 -40.54 -0.87 4.66
CA GLU A 504 -41.04 -1.93 3.79
C GLU A 504 -40.48 -1.71 2.39
N THR A 505 -39.76 -2.70 1.84
CA THR A 505 -39.20 -2.63 0.49
C THR A 505 -40.17 -3.31 -0.50
N ILE A 506 -40.48 -2.60 -1.60
CA ILE A 506 -41.17 -3.12 -2.76
C ILE A 506 -40.18 -3.09 -3.93
N ILE A 507 -40.23 -4.11 -4.78
CA ILE A 507 -39.39 -4.23 -5.98
C ILE A 507 -40.27 -4.56 -7.15
N ASP A 508 -40.16 -3.82 -8.24
CA ASP A 508 -40.99 -3.96 -9.45
C ASP A 508 -40.20 -3.58 -10.72
#